data_367f32771aedcba168a46512695283de
#
_entry.id   367f32771aedcba168a46512695283de
#
_cell.length_a   1.000
_cell.length_b   1.000
_cell.length_c   1.000
_cell.angle_alpha   90.00
_cell.angle_beta   90.00
_cell.angle_gamma   90.00
#
_symmetry.space_group_name_H-M   'P 1'
#
loop_
_entity.id
_entity.type
_entity.pdbx_description
1 polymer ?
#
loop_
_entity_poly.entity_id
_entity_poly.type
_entity_poly.pdbx_seq_one_letter_code
_entity_poly.pdbx_strand_id
1 'polypeptide(L)'
;MVHIGDISSSDYKIQAKEVWRVNPDGEIRDTFQKLYNVFEMKEVEFFEYYNKKKQDYSNSELLIAYHQEEKEILSRMPEFPFSNIWIASVTAKKLPSNSVLHLGIRNSLRSWNYFDTQETVTGYSNTGGFGIDGSLSTVIGAALCHPDRLYYCVLGDLAFFYDMNALGNRHVPSNIRILVVNNGLGFEMKFPASWGYSIANSIGVSEDNYVCAAGHYSSPDLIKSYVYGLGFEYLKVSTKEQYLDCLPKIVSNEKQDRTLVVEIVVNSENEDAALNLIGSIMVDESNVAKAAIKKAIGKKGINAIKKMMGR
;
A
#
# COMPACT_ATOMS: atom_id res chain seq x y z
N MET A 1 0.71 16.33 18.80
CA MET A 1 1.16 15.34 17.77
C MET A 1 2.46 15.82 17.17
N VAL A 2 3.44 14.94 16.98
CA VAL A 2 4.65 15.24 16.21
C VAL A 2 4.43 14.74 14.78
N HIS A 3 4.59 15.63 13.80
CA HIS A 3 4.50 15.36 12.38
C HIS A 3 5.90 15.38 11.79
N ILE A 4 6.33 14.26 11.23
CA ILE A 4 7.63 14.09 10.56
C ILE A 4 7.42 13.78 9.08
N GLY A 5 8.40 14.14 8.24
CA GLY A 5 8.35 13.90 6.80
C GLY A 5 7.50 14.92 6.04
N ASP A 6 7.36 14.66 4.73
CA ASP A 6 6.81 15.63 3.77
C ASP A 6 5.37 15.37 3.35
N ILE A 7 4.89 14.15 3.54
CA ILE A 7 3.56 13.77 3.05
C ILE A 7 2.48 14.38 3.91
N SER A 8 1.58 15.04 3.25
CA SER A 8 0.58 15.85 3.90
C SER A 8 -0.83 15.66 3.36
N SER A 9 -1.14 14.56 2.72
CA SER A 9 -2.52 14.24 2.37
C SER A 9 -3.11 13.30 3.39
N SER A 10 -3.91 13.80 4.27
CA SER A 10 -4.64 13.00 5.24
C SER A 10 -6.01 13.61 5.47
N ASP A 11 -7.04 12.88 5.14
CA ASP A 11 -8.43 13.20 5.51
C ASP A 11 -8.73 12.86 6.98
N TYR A 12 -7.73 12.40 7.73
CA TYR A 12 -7.90 12.03 9.12
C TYR A 12 -8.06 13.26 10.01
N LYS A 13 -9.16 13.32 10.73
CA LYS A 13 -9.36 14.29 11.80
C LYS A 13 -8.51 13.89 13.00
N ILE A 14 -7.37 14.54 13.15
CA ILE A 14 -6.53 14.33 14.32
C ILE A 14 -7.19 14.93 15.57
N GLN A 15 -7.09 14.21 16.69
CA GLN A 15 -7.63 14.67 17.98
C GLN A 15 -6.62 15.53 18.77
N ALA A 16 -5.35 15.57 18.36
CA ALA A 16 -4.33 16.40 18.98
C ALA A 16 -4.75 17.87 19.00
N LYS A 17 -4.45 18.57 20.10
CA LYS A 17 -4.71 19.99 20.25
C LYS A 17 -3.80 20.83 19.39
N GLU A 18 -2.54 20.42 19.26
CA GLU A 18 -1.49 21.09 18.51
C GLU A 18 -0.63 20.10 17.74
N VAL A 19 0.02 20.56 16.69
CA VAL A 19 0.94 19.81 15.84
C VAL A 19 2.30 20.48 15.85
N TRP A 20 3.32 19.70 16.08
CA TRP A 20 4.71 20.08 15.95
C TRP A 20 5.28 19.42 14.69
N ARG A 21 5.69 20.22 13.74
CA ARG A 21 6.33 19.74 12.53
C ARG A 21 7.84 19.67 12.72
N VAL A 22 8.42 18.50 12.46
CA VAL A 22 9.87 18.28 12.51
C VAL A 22 10.32 17.86 11.12
N ASN A 23 11.08 18.72 10.46
CA ASN A 23 11.60 18.45 9.12
C ASN A 23 12.81 19.36 8.84
N PRO A 24 13.88 18.84 8.18
CA PRO A 24 15.06 19.64 7.83
C PRO A 24 14.79 20.85 6.91
N ASP A 25 13.66 20.88 6.21
CA ASP A 25 13.29 21.99 5.30
C ASP A 25 12.84 23.25 6.05
N GLY A 26 12.44 23.15 7.32
CA GLY A 26 11.92 24.26 8.11
C GLY A 26 10.64 24.90 7.59
N GLU A 27 10.00 24.33 6.55
CA GLU A 27 8.82 24.93 5.93
C GLU A 27 7.60 24.94 6.85
N ILE A 28 6.83 26.01 6.78
CA ILE A 28 5.56 26.16 7.50
C ILE A 28 4.46 25.48 6.67
N ARG A 29 4.14 24.23 7.01
CA ARG A 29 3.06 23.47 6.39
C ARG A 29 2.05 23.04 7.45
N ASP A 30 0.87 23.63 7.42
CA ASP A 30 -0.21 23.35 8.37
C ASP A 30 -1.29 22.42 7.79
N THR A 31 -0.89 21.22 7.44
CA THR A 31 -1.78 20.18 6.87
C THR A 31 -3.01 19.90 7.73
N PHE A 32 -2.85 19.97 9.05
CA PHE A 32 -3.91 19.58 9.99
C PHE A 32 -4.65 20.79 10.58
N GLN A 33 -4.33 22.00 10.13
CA GLN A 33 -4.87 23.27 10.66
C GLN A 33 -4.71 23.42 12.18
N LYS A 34 -3.57 22.93 12.70
CA LYS A 34 -3.22 22.91 14.14
C LYS A 34 -1.72 23.05 14.36
N LEU A 35 -0.98 23.60 13.39
CA LEU A 35 0.45 23.79 13.49
C LEU A 35 0.76 24.78 14.61
N TYR A 36 1.63 24.37 15.54
CA TYR A 36 2.05 25.18 16.67
C TYR A 36 3.53 25.51 16.61
N ASN A 37 4.38 24.52 16.32
CA ASN A 37 5.82 24.70 16.18
C ASN A 37 6.35 24.02 14.92
N VAL A 38 7.39 24.61 14.33
CA VAL A 38 8.23 24.00 13.30
C VAL A 38 9.66 23.88 13.86
N PHE A 39 10.21 22.69 13.75
CA PHE A 39 11.58 22.37 14.13
C PHE A 39 12.37 22.06 12.85
N GLU A 40 13.24 22.97 12.46
CA GLU A 40 14.15 22.79 11.32
C GLU A 40 15.33 21.94 11.75
N MET A 41 15.13 20.63 11.79
CA MET A 41 16.14 19.63 12.17
C MET A 41 15.72 18.25 11.68
N LYS A 42 16.67 17.32 11.70
CA LYS A 42 16.36 15.92 11.44
C LYS A 42 15.54 15.33 12.60
N GLU A 43 14.60 14.46 12.26
CA GLU A 43 13.75 13.76 13.22
C GLU A 43 14.56 12.99 14.28
N VAL A 44 15.69 12.39 13.90
CA VAL A 44 16.56 11.66 14.82
C VAL A 44 17.12 12.60 15.91
N GLU A 45 17.55 13.81 15.54
CA GLU A 45 18.08 14.80 16.47
C GLU A 45 17.00 15.28 17.46
N PHE A 46 15.78 15.48 16.95
CA PHE A 46 14.63 15.83 17.76
C PHE A 46 14.32 14.75 18.81
N PHE A 47 14.22 13.49 18.39
CA PHE A 47 13.91 12.41 19.31
C PHE A 47 15.06 12.10 20.28
N GLU A 48 16.31 12.20 19.87
CA GLU A 48 17.47 12.08 20.78
C GLU A 48 17.45 13.13 21.88
N TYR A 49 17.13 14.40 21.54
CA TYR A 49 17.02 15.47 22.53
C TYR A 49 15.97 15.16 23.59
N TYR A 50 14.78 14.71 23.18
CA TYR A 50 13.72 14.38 24.14
C TYR A 50 14.00 13.08 24.90
N ASN A 51 14.61 12.09 24.29
CA ASN A 51 15.02 10.86 24.96
C ASN A 51 16.05 11.11 26.08
N LYS A 52 16.99 12.03 25.88
CA LYS A 52 17.96 12.43 26.93
C LYS A 52 17.28 13.09 28.13
N LYS A 53 16.11 13.68 27.95
CA LYS A 53 15.31 14.29 29.02
C LYS A 53 14.28 13.34 29.62
N LYS A 54 14.27 12.08 29.21
CA LYS A 54 13.35 11.07 29.69
C LYS A 54 13.54 10.90 31.22
N GLN A 55 12.60 11.38 31.98
CA GLN A 55 12.35 10.86 33.31
C GLN A 55 11.72 9.48 33.13
N ASP A 56 11.97 8.55 34.08
CA ASP A 56 11.58 7.13 33.99
C ASP A 56 10.06 6.88 33.87
N TYR A 57 9.44 7.47 32.87
CA TYR A 57 8.10 7.09 32.44
C TYR A 57 8.22 5.95 31.43
N SER A 58 8.45 4.74 31.91
CA SER A 58 8.21 3.57 31.09
C SER A 58 6.69 3.43 30.89
N ASN A 59 6.13 4.09 29.91
CA ASN A 59 4.72 3.91 29.55
C ASN A 59 4.57 2.60 28.78
N SER A 60 5.04 1.51 29.38
CA SER A 60 4.94 0.15 28.86
C SER A 60 3.48 -0.27 28.69
N GLU A 61 2.55 0.29 29.47
CA GLU A 61 1.12 -0.01 29.39
C GLU A 61 0.53 0.36 28.02
N LEU A 62 0.86 1.53 27.47
CA LEU A 62 0.38 1.93 26.15
C LEU A 62 0.93 1.01 25.05
N LEU A 63 2.21 0.68 25.11
CA LEU A 63 2.84 -0.23 24.15
C LEU A 63 2.24 -1.65 24.25
N ILE A 64 2.03 -2.14 25.46
CA ILE A 64 1.37 -3.42 25.70
C ILE A 64 -0.06 -3.42 25.12
N ALA A 65 -0.82 -2.34 25.35
CA ALA A 65 -2.16 -2.20 24.81
C ALA A 65 -2.17 -2.20 23.26
N TYR A 66 -1.23 -1.51 22.62
CA TYR A 66 -1.09 -1.54 21.16
C TYR A 66 -0.76 -2.95 20.63
N HIS A 67 0.19 -3.63 21.24
CA HIS A 67 0.52 -5.01 20.84
C HIS A 67 -0.61 -5.99 21.09
N GLN A 68 -1.42 -5.77 22.11
CA GLN A 68 -2.60 -6.60 22.36
C GLN A 68 -3.67 -6.37 21.28
N GLU A 69 -3.96 -5.12 20.95
CA GLU A 69 -4.90 -4.76 19.88
C GLU A 69 -4.44 -5.31 18.53
N GLU A 70 -3.15 -5.17 18.20
CA GLU A 70 -2.56 -5.73 16.99
C GLU A 70 -2.77 -7.26 16.90
N LYS A 71 -2.50 -8.00 17.98
CA LYS A 71 -2.74 -9.45 18.04
C LYS A 71 -4.22 -9.79 17.85
N GLU A 72 -5.11 -9.02 18.43
CA GLU A 72 -6.56 -9.22 18.28
C GLU A 72 -7.01 -8.97 16.85
N ILE A 73 -6.51 -7.92 16.20
CA ILE A 73 -6.77 -7.64 14.78
C ILE A 73 -6.26 -8.79 13.92
N LEU A 74 -5.01 -9.21 14.11
CA LEU A 74 -4.40 -10.31 13.34
C LEU A 74 -5.14 -11.65 13.54
N SER A 75 -5.67 -11.91 14.74
CA SER A 75 -6.45 -13.11 15.01
C SER A 75 -7.80 -13.16 14.30
N ARG A 76 -8.33 -12.00 13.92
CA ARG A 76 -9.61 -11.85 13.21
C ARG A 76 -9.44 -11.76 11.69
N MET A 77 -8.19 -11.84 11.18
CA MET A 77 -7.95 -11.80 9.74
C MET A 77 -8.69 -12.91 9.01
N PRO A 78 -9.59 -12.57 8.07
CA PRO A 78 -10.33 -13.59 7.33
C PRO A 78 -9.45 -14.21 6.25
N GLU A 79 -9.95 -15.27 5.64
CA GLU A 79 -9.40 -15.73 4.39
C GLU A 79 -9.83 -14.78 3.26
N PHE A 80 -8.85 -14.20 2.57
CA PHE A 80 -9.11 -13.28 1.47
C PHE A 80 -9.31 -14.01 0.14
N PRO A 81 -10.14 -13.48 -0.77
CA PRO A 81 -10.14 -13.93 -2.15
C PRO A 81 -8.79 -13.67 -2.81
N PHE A 82 -8.55 -14.32 -3.98
CA PHE A 82 -7.30 -14.13 -4.73
C PHE A 82 -7.17 -12.68 -5.19
N SER A 83 -6.31 -11.92 -4.54
CA SER A 83 -6.18 -10.47 -4.61
C SER A 83 -4.78 -10.02 -4.19
N ASN A 84 -4.45 -8.75 -4.37
CA ASN A 84 -3.19 -8.18 -3.89
C ASN A 84 -3.01 -8.35 -2.36
N ILE A 85 -4.09 -8.17 -1.59
CA ILE A 85 -4.10 -8.42 -0.14
C ILE A 85 -3.78 -9.88 0.19
N TRP A 86 -4.39 -10.83 -0.53
CA TRP A 86 -4.11 -12.25 -0.32
C TRP A 86 -2.66 -12.58 -0.68
N ILE A 87 -2.14 -12.06 -1.81
CA ILE A 87 -0.74 -12.23 -2.22
C ILE A 87 0.20 -11.73 -1.12
N ALA A 88 -0.05 -10.54 -0.59
CA ALA A 88 0.72 -9.98 0.52
C ALA A 88 0.69 -10.88 1.76
N SER A 89 -0.49 -11.37 2.14
CA SER A 89 -0.68 -12.21 3.34
C SER A 89 0.12 -13.52 3.32
N VAL A 90 0.26 -14.13 2.14
CA VAL A 90 0.99 -15.42 2.01
C VAL A 90 2.49 -15.24 1.72
N THR A 91 2.92 -14.03 1.30
CA THR A 91 4.27 -13.79 0.80
C THR A 91 5.11 -12.95 1.77
N ALA A 92 4.55 -11.93 2.42
CA ALA A 92 5.31 -10.93 3.16
C ALA A 92 6.29 -11.54 4.19
N LYS A 93 5.82 -12.44 5.04
CA LYS A 93 6.65 -13.10 6.05
C LYS A 93 7.65 -14.13 5.48
N LYS A 94 7.47 -14.54 4.23
CA LYS A 94 8.35 -15.50 3.55
C LYS A 94 9.44 -14.84 2.71
N LEU A 95 9.41 -13.52 2.59
CA LEU A 95 10.50 -12.81 1.91
C LEU A 95 11.83 -13.12 2.59
N PRO A 96 12.90 -13.37 1.83
CA PRO A 96 14.20 -13.68 2.39
C PRO A 96 14.75 -12.58 3.28
N SER A 97 15.48 -12.95 4.31
CA SER A 97 16.22 -12.01 5.16
C SER A 97 17.15 -11.13 4.32
N ASN A 98 17.29 -9.87 4.72
CA ASN A 98 18.09 -8.85 4.04
C ASN A 98 17.64 -8.49 2.62
N SER A 99 16.47 -8.95 2.17
CA SER A 99 15.90 -8.49 0.90
C SER A 99 15.35 -7.06 0.99
N VAL A 100 15.05 -6.50 -0.17
CA VAL A 100 14.42 -5.17 -0.32
C VAL A 100 13.06 -5.35 -0.96
N LEU A 101 12.03 -4.80 -0.35
CA LEU A 101 10.67 -4.80 -0.88
C LEU A 101 10.32 -3.39 -1.37
N HIS A 102 10.17 -3.22 -2.69
CA HIS A 102 9.70 -1.99 -3.28
C HIS A 102 8.24 -2.13 -3.71
N LEU A 103 7.39 -1.29 -3.19
CA LEU A 103 5.95 -1.34 -3.44
C LEU A 103 5.52 -0.19 -4.34
N GLY A 104 4.83 -0.51 -5.42
CA GLY A 104 4.13 0.48 -6.22
C GLY A 104 3.11 1.22 -5.36
N ILE A 105 3.05 2.55 -5.54
CA ILE A 105 2.14 3.41 -4.80
C ILE A 105 0.68 2.96 -4.96
N ARG A 106 -0.17 3.32 -4.02
CA ARG A 106 -1.61 3.05 -3.98
C ARG A 106 -1.91 1.59 -3.61
N ASN A 107 -2.53 0.82 -4.51
CA ASN A 107 -3.08 -0.48 -4.15
C ASN A 107 -2.04 -1.46 -3.62
N SER A 108 -0.86 -1.58 -4.26
CA SER A 108 0.19 -2.48 -3.78
C SER A 108 0.73 -2.05 -2.42
N LEU A 109 1.06 -0.77 -2.26
CA LEU A 109 1.52 -0.25 -0.96
C LEU A 109 0.49 -0.46 0.14
N ARG A 110 -0.80 -0.16 -0.13
CA ARG A 110 -1.89 -0.35 0.82
C ARG A 110 -2.05 -1.81 1.22
N SER A 111 -2.10 -2.71 0.24
CA SER A 111 -2.33 -4.14 0.46
C SER A 111 -1.22 -4.81 1.26
N TRP A 112 0.03 -4.46 0.99
CA TRP A 112 1.18 -5.05 1.65
C TRP A 112 1.45 -4.44 3.03
N ASN A 113 1.02 -3.21 3.28
CA ASN A 113 1.19 -2.54 4.58
C ASN A 113 0.34 -3.17 5.73
N TYR A 114 -0.55 -4.09 5.41
CA TYR A 114 -1.30 -4.85 6.42
C TYR A 114 -0.53 -6.04 6.99
N PHE A 115 0.61 -6.42 6.41
CA PHE A 115 1.32 -7.63 6.78
C PHE A 115 2.79 -7.35 7.04
N ASP A 116 3.27 -7.86 8.17
CA ASP A 116 4.67 -7.73 8.54
C ASP A 116 5.57 -8.56 7.62
N THR A 117 6.74 -8.02 7.34
CA THR A 117 7.87 -8.75 6.78
C THR A 117 8.79 -9.24 7.91
N GLN A 118 9.89 -9.94 7.55
CA GLN A 118 10.96 -10.16 8.51
C GLN A 118 11.65 -8.83 8.84
N GLU A 119 12.16 -8.67 10.05
CA GLU A 119 12.80 -7.43 10.55
C GLU A 119 13.95 -6.91 9.67
N THR A 120 14.63 -7.82 8.97
CA THR A 120 15.76 -7.48 8.11
C THR A 120 15.37 -7.07 6.70
N VAL A 121 14.09 -7.17 6.34
CA VAL A 121 13.57 -6.71 5.05
C VAL A 121 13.33 -5.21 5.12
N THR A 122 13.92 -4.47 4.19
CA THR A 122 13.70 -3.01 4.08
C THR A 122 12.64 -2.70 3.03
N GLY A 123 11.64 -1.89 3.40
CA GLY A 123 10.54 -1.48 2.52
C GLY A 123 10.74 -0.08 1.95
N TYR A 124 10.40 0.10 0.66
CA TYR A 124 10.41 1.40 -0.03
C TYR A 124 9.20 1.55 -0.94
N SER A 125 8.84 2.80 -1.20
CA SER A 125 7.83 3.16 -2.20
C SER A 125 8.06 4.58 -2.71
N ASN A 126 7.77 4.82 -3.98
CA ASN A 126 7.88 6.16 -4.60
C ASN A 126 6.63 6.99 -4.24
N THR A 127 6.61 7.60 -3.06
CA THR A 127 5.43 8.33 -2.57
C THR A 127 5.50 9.83 -2.78
N GLY A 128 6.67 10.39 -3.05
CA GLY A 128 6.88 11.85 -3.07
C GLY A 128 6.03 12.61 -4.08
N GLY A 129 5.84 12.07 -5.26
CA GLY A 129 5.05 12.69 -6.34
C GLY A 129 3.65 12.10 -6.53
N PHE A 130 3.27 11.10 -5.77
CA PHE A 130 2.05 10.30 -5.97
C PHE A 130 1.88 9.70 -7.38
N GLY A 131 2.96 9.67 -8.18
CA GLY A 131 3.01 9.06 -9.50
C GLY A 131 3.12 7.55 -9.43
N ILE A 132 2.55 6.85 -10.42
CA ILE A 132 2.69 5.41 -10.58
C ILE A 132 3.87 5.02 -11.46
N ASP A 133 4.55 5.99 -12.02
CA ASP A 133 5.77 5.90 -12.81
C ASP A 133 7.02 5.72 -11.92
N GLY A 134 8.10 5.24 -12.50
CA GLY A 134 9.41 5.19 -11.86
C GLY A 134 9.65 4.06 -10.89
N SER A 135 8.69 3.14 -10.66
CA SER A 135 8.89 2.05 -9.71
C SER A 135 9.94 1.04 -10.17
N LEU A 136 9.92 0.64 -11.43
CA LEU A 136 10.88 -0.30 -12.01
C LEU A 136 12.26 0.32 -12.13
N SER A 137 12.36 1.53 -12.64
CA SER A 137 13.64 2.25 -12.77
C SER A 137 14.32 2.48 -11.43
N THR A 138 13.55 2.81 -10.37
CA THR A 138 14.08 2.94 -9.01
C THR A 138 14.65 1.62 -8.48
N VAL A 139 13.91 0.52 -8.64
CA VAL A 139 14.36 -0.81 -8.18
C VAL A 139 15.59 -1.27 -8.95
N ILE A 140 15.63 -1.07 -10.26
CA ILE A 140 16.78 -1.43 -11.09
C ILE A 140 18.02 -0.68 -10.62
N GLY A 141 17.91 0.65 -10.41
CA GLY A 141 19.01 1.46 -9.90
C GLY A 141 19.52 1.00 -8.54
N ALA A 142 18.61 0.71 -7.60
CA ALA A 142 18.97 0.21 -6.28
C ALA A 142 19.63 -1.18 -6.33
N ALA A 143 19.10 -2.08 -7.15
CA ALA A 143 19.62 -3.44 -7.30
C ALA A 143 21.01 -3.49 -7.95
N LEU A 144 21.31 -2.55 -8.84
CA LEU A 144 22.64 -2.39 -9.42
C LEU A 144 23.69 -1.95 -8.39
N CYS A 145 23.28 -1.11 -7.43
CA CYS A 145 24.17 -0.65 -6.36
C CYS A 145 24.49 -1.75 -5.32
N HIS A 146 23.59 -2.72 -5.14
CA HIS A 146 23.71 -3.77 -4.13
C HIS A 146 23.41 -5.15 -4.73
N PRO A 147 24.31 -5.72 -5.54
CA PRO A 147 24.07 -6.97 -6.28
C PRO A 147 24.03 -8.23 -5.39
N ASP A 148 24.38 -8.10 -4.13
CA ASP A 148 24.36 -9.13 -3.09
C ASP A 148 22.98 -9.27 -2.41
N ARG A 149 22.06 -8.33 -2.65
CA ARG A 149 20.69 -8.34 -2.08
C ARG A 149 19.66 -8.72 -3.12
N LEU A 150 18.58 -9.37 -2.69
CA LEU A 150 17.38 -9.59 -3.53
C LEU A 150 16.44 -8.40 -3.44
N TYR A 151 15.91 -8.00 -4.57
CA TYR A 151 14.96 -6.92 -4.70
C TYR A 151 13.62 -7.44 -5.21
N TYR A 152 12.57 -7.14 -4.48
CA TYR A 152 11.20 -7.42 -4.85
C TYR A 152 10.53 -6.12 -5.27
N CYS A 153 9.95 -6.09 -6.47
CA CYS A 153 9.13 -4.99 -6.95
C CYS A 153 7.70 -5.49 -7.11
N VAL A 154 6.79 -5.01 -6.28
CA VAL A 154 5.36 -5.35 -6.40
C VAL A 154 4.60 -4.13 -6.86
N LEU A 155 3.97 -4.24 -8.02
CA LEU A 155 3.28 -3.11 -8.65
C LEU A 155 2.05 -3.58 -9.45
N GLY A 156 1.13 -2.66 -9.71
CA GLY A 156 0.02 -2.92 -10.62
C GLY A 156 0.45 -2.94 -12.08
N ASP A 157 -0.39 -3.52 -12.92
CA ASP A 157 -0.19 -3.57 -14.39
C ASP A 157 -0.03 -2.17 -15.00
N LEU A 158 -0.84 -1.23 -14.59
CA LEU A 158 -0.73 0.15 -15.08
C LEU A 158 0.63 0.76 -14.75
N ALA A 159 1.10 0.64 -13.51
CA ALA A 159 2.41 1.12 -13.09
C ALA A 159 3.55 0.42 -13.85
N PHE A 160 3.37 -0.88 -14.15
CA PHE A 160 4.30 -1.63 -14.98
C PHE A 160 4.42 -1.00 -16.37
N PHE A 161 3.29 -0.73 -17.05
CA PHE A 161 3.30 -0.15 -18.41
C PHE A 161 3.86 1.27 -18.45
N TYR A 162 3.68 2.06 -17.38
CA TYR A 162 4.23 3.42 -17.31
C TYR A 162 5.76 3.45 -17.22
N ASP A 163 6.39 2.38 -16.70
CA ASP A 163 7.85 2.34 -16.46
C ASP A 163 8.53 1.10 -17.12
N MET A 164 7.81 0.38 -17.99
CA MET A 164 8.33 -0.82 -18.63
C MET A 164 9.59 -0.58 -19.46
N ASN A 165 9.79 0.63 -19.97
CA ASN A 165 10.99 0.99 -20.74
C ASN A 165 12.28 0.78 -19.93
N ALA A 166 12.24 0.91 -18.60
CA ALA A 166 13.38 0.68 -17.74
C ALA A 166 13.92 -0.75 -17.86
N LEU A 167 13.04 -1.73 -18.13
CA LEU A 167 13.43 -3.13 -18.32
C LEU A 167 14.22 -3.37 -19.61
N GLY A 168 14.11 -2.48 -20.61
CA GLY A 168 14.91 -2.53 -21.84
C GLY A 168 16.36 -2.15 -21.65
N ASN A 169 16.77 -1.74 -20.46
CA ASN A 169 18.16 -1.43 -20.15
C ASN A 169 19.00 -2.72 -20.09
N ARG A 170 20.10 -2.77 -20.85
CA ARG A 170 21.03 -3.92 -20.88
C ARG A 170 21.68 -4.26 -19.54
N HIS A 171 21.59 -3.39 -18.54
CA HIS A 171 22.20 -3.55 -17.23
C HIS A 171 21.21 -4.06 -16.16
N VAL A 172 19.97 -4.40 -16.51
CA VAL A 172 19.00 -4.94 -15.54
C VAL A 172 19.58 -6.20 -14.89
N PRO A 173 19.76 -6.21 -13.56
CA PRO A 173 20.43 -7.32 -12.88
C PRO A 173 19.46 -8.45 -12.54
N SER A 174 19.99 -9.66 -12.41
CA SER A 174 19.16 -10.87 -12.14
C SER A 174 18.68 -11.02 -10.69
N ASN A 175 19.13 -10.16 -9.78
CA ASN A 175 18.71 -10.14 -8.37
C ASN A 175 17.37 -9.43 -8.13
N ILE A 176 16.55 -9.27 -9.17
CA ILE A 176 15.21 -8.64 -9.09
C ILE A 176 14.13 -9.70 -9.29
N ARG A 177 13.06 -9.59 -8.50
CA ARG A 177 11.78 -10.32 -8.63
C ARG A 177 10.68 -9.29 -8.82
N ILE A 178 10.01 -9.31 -9.95
CA ILE A 178 8.93 -8.38 -10.28
C ILE A 178 7.60 -9.11 -10.20
N LEU A 179 6.72 -8.68 -9.31
CA LEU A 179 5.36 -9.19 -9.16
C LEU A 179 4.41 -8.15 -9.73
N VAL A 180 3.85 -8.43 -10.90
CA VAL A 180 2.88 -7.55 -11.56
C VAL A 180 1.49 -8.04 -11.20
N VAL A 181 0.80 -7.33 -10.32
CA VAL A 181 -0.59 -7.61 -9.98
C VAL A 181 -1.48 -6.99 -11.05
N ASN A 182 -1.96 -7.85 -11.94
CA ASN A 182 -2.69 -7.47 -13.12
C ASN A 182 -4.20 -7.64 -12.90
N ASN A 183 -4.90 -6.55 -12.61
CA ASN A 183 -6.35 -6.51 -12.49
C ASN A 183 -7.04 -5.82 -13.69
N GLY A 184 -6.30 -5.42 -14.68
CA GLY A 184 -6.78 -4.80 -15.90
C GLY A 184 -7.20 -3.35 -15.78
N LEU A 185 -7.00 -2.71 -14.63
CA LEU A 185 -7.58 -1.41 -14.32
C LEU A 185 -6.62 -0.54 -13.52
N GLY A 186 -6.76 0.78 -13.63
CA GLY A 186 -6.29 1.71 -12.61
C GLY A 186 -7.19 1.60 -11.38
N PHE A 187 -7.05 0.54 -10.59
CA PHE A 187 -7.95 0.13 -9.51
C PHE A 187 -8.25 1.26 -8.50
N GLU A 188 -7.28 2.11 -8.22
CA GLU A 188 -7.46 3.27 -7.34
C GLU A 188 -8.56 4.22 -7.82
N MET A 189 -8.79 4.30 -9.12
CA MET A 189 -9.83 5.14 -9.70
C MET A 189 -11.23 4.55 -9.51
N LYS A 190 -11.32 3.23 -9.33
CA LYS A 190 -12.56 2.49 -9.07
C LYS A 190 -12.95 2.51 -7.58
N PHE A 191 -12.04 2.90 -6.71
CA PHE A 191 -12.28 2.89 -5.27
C PHE A 191 -13.47 3.80 -4.89
N PRO A 192 -14.49 3.31 -4.14
CA PRO A 192 -15.70 4.09 -3.86
C PRO A 192 -15.48 5.42 -3.14
N ALA A 193 -14.38 5.55 -2.40
CA ALA A 193 -13.95 6.80 -1.77
C ALA A 193 -13.25 7.76 -2.75
N SER A 194 -12.97 7.32 -3.97
CA SER A 194 -12.41 8.18 -5.02
C SER A 194 -13.46 9.20 -5.47
N TRP A 195 -13.03 10.46 -5.49
CA TRP A 195 -13.88 11.58 -5.94
C TRP A 195 -14.39 11.37 -7.37
N GLY A 196 -13.52 10.91 -8.22
CA GLY A 196 -13.82 10.64 -9.61
C GLY A 196 -14.84 9.51 -9.78
N TYR A 197 -14.72 8.40 -9.04
CA TYR A 197 -15.69 7.31 -9.05
C TYR A 197 -17.10 7.78 -8.64
N SER A 198 -17.16 8.57 -7.58
CA SER A 198 -18.44 9.15 -7.12
C SER A 198 -19.11 10.02 -8.17
N ILE A 199 -18.33 10.86 -8.89
CA ILE A 199 -18.84 11.71 -9.96
C ILE A 199 -19.28 10.86 -11.15
N ALA A 200 -18.44 9.95 -11.64
CA ALA A 200 -18.74 9.10 -12.78
C ALA A 200 -20.03 8.30 -12.58
N ASN A 201 -20.21 7.70 -11.39
CA ASN A 201 -21.44 7.01 -11.02
C ASN A 201 -22.65 7.95 -11.02
N SER A 202 -22.49 9.20 -10.56
CA SER A 202 -23.60 10.17 -10.48
C SER A 202 -24.11 10.63 -11.84
N ILE A 203 -23.26 10.58 -12.86
CA ILE A 203 -23.57 10.97 -14.25
C ILE A 203 -23.73 9.80 -15.22
N GLY A 204 -23.68 8.55 -14.69
CA GLY A 204 -23.90 7.34 -15.47
C GLY A 204 -22.80 7.01 -16.48
N VAL A 205 -21.57 7.46 -16.26
CA VAL A 205 -20.42 7.07 -17.08
C VAL A 205 -20.01 5.65 -16.71
N SER A 206 -19.89 4.76 -17.72
CA SER A 206 -19.46 3.39 -17.48
C SER A 206 -18.04 3.34 -16.92
N GLU A 207 -17.76 2.36 -16.07
CA GLU A 207 -16.44 2.13 -15.49
C GLU A 207 -15.34 2.03 -16.57
N ASP A 208 -15.64 1.37 -17.68
CA ASP A 208 -14.71 1.19 -18.79
C ASP A 208 -14.26 2.51 -19.44
N ASN A 209 -15.13 3.51 -19.45
CA ASN A 209 -14.82 4.82 -20.01
C ASN A 209 -14.12 5.74 -19.03
N TYR A 210 -14.28 5.48 -17.73
CA TYR A 210 -13.81 6.36 -16.69
C TYR A 210 -12.47 5.89 -16.08
N VAL A 211 -12.31 4.58 -15.91
CA VAL A 211 -11.10 3.98 -15.35
C VAL A 211 -10.10 3.63 -16.43
N CYS A 212 -10.09 4.36 -17.52
CA CYS A 212 -9.37 4.12 -18.79
C CYS A 212 -7.85 3.96 -18.70
N ALA A 213 -7.34 3.68 -17.56
CA ALA A 213 -6.05 3.05 -17.41
C ALA A 213 -5.98 1.66 -18.06
N ALA A 214 -7.13 1.13 -18.44
CA ALA A 214 -7.32 -0.17 -19.07
C ALA A 214 -6.95 -0.23 -20.56
N GLY A 215 -6.65 0.86 -21.20
CA GLY A 215 -6.31 0.89 -22.65
C GLY A 215 -5.04 0.13 -23.05
N HIS A 216 -4.39 -0.55 -22.12
CA HIS A 216 -3.18 -1.35 -22.36
C HIS A 216 -3.49 -2.78 -22.87
N TYR A 217 -4.76 -3.18 -22.87
CA TYR A 217 -5.17 -4.55 -23.16
C TYR A 217 -5.50 -4.81 -24.63
N SER A 218 -4.60 -4.43 -25.52
CA SER A 218 -4.69 -4.89 -26.90
C SER A 218 -4.41 -6.40 -27.03
N SER A 219 -3.76 -7.00 -26.04
CA SER A 219 -3.42 -8.43 -26.04
C SER A 219 -3.21 -8.93 -24.60
N PRO A 220 -3.81 -10.09 -24.22
CA PRO A 220 -3.61 -10.71 -22.92
C PRO A 220 -2.16 -11.23 -22.71
N ASP A 221 -1.36 -11.29 -23.78
CA ASP A 221 0.03 -11.72 -23.76
C ASP A 221 1.02 -10.57 -23.89
N LEU A 222 0.60 -9.34 -23.72
CA LEU A 222 1.46 -8.16 -23.90
C LEU A 222 2.65 -8.17 -22.95
N ILE A 223 2.42 -8.36 -21.65
CA ILE A 223 3.48 -8.44 -20.63
C ILE A 223 4.42 -9.60 -20.97
N LYS A 224 3.86 -10.78 -21.23
CA LYS A 224 4.61 -11.98 -21.60
C LYS A 224 5.53 -11.74 -22.79
N SER A 225 4.98 -11.21 -23.89
CA SER A 225 5.72 -10.99 -25.13
C SER A 225 6.87 -10.00 -24.94
N TYR A 226 6.62 -8.92 -24.18
CA TYR A 226 7.64 -7.94 -23.86
C TYR A 226 8.77 -8.53 -22.99
N VAL A 227 8.40 -9.21 -21.92
CA VAL A 227 9.36 -9.80 -20.94
C VAL A 227 10.19 -10.89 -21.60
N TYR A 228 9.60 -11.76 -22.43
CA TYR A 228 10.33 -12.77 -23.19
C TYR A 228 11.28 -12.15 -24.23
N GLY A 229 10.84 -11.09 -24.91
CA GLY A 229 11.68 -10.36 -25.85
C GLY A 229 12.94 -9.78 -25.22
N LEU A 230 12.89 -9.48 -23.92
CA LEU A 230 14.04 -9.01 -23.13
C LEU A 230 14.89 -10.15 -22.55
N GLY A 231 14.49 -11.42 -22.72
CA GLY A 231 15.19 -12.59 -22.21
C GLY A 231 14.99 -12.84 -20.73
N PHE A 232 14.00 -12.25 -20.08
CA PHE A 232 13.67 -12.48 -18.68
C PHE A 232 12.89 -13.78 -18.48
N GLU A 233 12.90 -14.29 -17.27
CA GLU A 233 12.03 -15.39 -16.91
C GLU A 233 10.63 -14.87 -16.59
N TYR A 234 9.59 -15.58 -17.08
CA TYR A 234 8.22 -15.18 -16.91
C TYR A 234 7.35 -16.32 -16.41
N LEU A 235 6.52 -16.02 -15.40
CA LEU A 235 5.47 -16.89 -14.90
C LEU A 235 4.14 -16.13 -14.95
N LYS A 236 3.05 -16.86 -15.24
CA LYS A 236 1.70 -16.32 -15.17
C LYS A 236 0.84 -17.17 -14.25
N VAL A 237 0.16 -16.54 -13.33
CA VAL A 237 -0.71 -17.20 -12.35
C VAL A 237 -2.05 -16.45 -12.27
N SER A 238 -3.14 -17.20 -12.10
CA SER A 238 -4.51 -16.66 -12.02
C SER A 238 -5.34 -17.28 -10.89
N THR A 239 -4.75 -18.20 -10.13
CA THR A 239 -5.40 -18.82 -8.96
C THR A 239 -4.46 -18.88 -7.76
N LYS A 240 -5.04 -19.09 -6.58
CA LYS A 240 -4.29 -19.28 -5.33
C LYS A 240 -3.31 -20.46 -5.43
N GLU A 241 -3.78 -21.56 -5.97
CA GLU A 241 -3.00 -22.80 -6.13
C GLU A 241 -1.77 -22.55 -7.02
N GLN A 242 -1.98 -21.97 -8.20
CA GLN A 242 -0.88 -21.63 -9.11
C GLN A 242 0.14 -20.68 -8.47
N TYR A 243 -0.34 -19.71 -7.67
CA TYR A 243 0.56 -18.81 -6.96
C TYR A 243 1.36 -19.55 -5.89
N LEU A 244 0.71 -20.40 -5.10
CA LEU A 244 1.38 -21.18 -4.06
C LEU A 244 2.41 -22.17 -4.65
N ASP A 245 2.14 -22.74 -5.81
CA ASP A 245 3.08 -23.62 -6.52
C ASP A 245 4.35 -22.86 -6.97
N CYS A 246 4.22 -21.61 -7.37
CA CYS A 246 5.38 -20.80 -7.78
C CYS A 246 6.02 -20.02 -6.62
N LEU A 247 5.37 -19.90 -5.47
CA LEU A 247 5.85 -19.14 -4.32
C LEU A 247 7.25 -19.56 -3.84
N PRO A 248 7.61 -20.86 -3.74
CA PRO A 248 8.96 -21.26 -3.36
C PRO A 248 10.03 -20.66 -4.27
N LYS A 249 9.76 -20.56 -5.58
CA LYS A 249 10.66 -19.93 -6.55
C LYS A 249 10.74 -18.41 -6.35
N ILE A 250 9.62 -17.76 -6.09
CA ILE A 250 9.56 -16.32 -5.85
C ILE A 250 10.42 -15.94 -4.64
N VAL A 251 10.30 -16.69 -3.53
CA VAL A 251 11.00 -16.38 -2.28
C VAL A 251 12.35 -17.11 -2.12
N SER A 252 12.82 -17.79 -3.16
CA SER A 252 14.12 -18.45 -3.11
C SER A 252 15.27 -17.46 -2.97
N ASN A 253 16.23 -17.77 -2.08
CA ASN A 253 17.50 -17.06 -1.95
C ASN A 253 18.51 -17.44 -3.05
N GLU A 254 18.20 -18.45 -3.85
CA GLU A 254 19.09 -18.90 -4.91
C GLU A 254 19.27 -17.80 -5.96
N LYS A 255 20.52 -17.59 -6.34
CA LYS A 255 20.87 -16.66 -7.40
C LYS A 255 20.31 -17.22 -8.72
N GLN A 256 19.52 -16.43 -9.39
CA GLN A 256 19.00 -16.77 -10.71
C GLN A 256 19.83 -16.09 -11.80
N ASP A 257 19.87 -16.70 -12.95
CA ASP A 257 20.61 -16.14 -14.10
C ASP A 257 19.87 -14.96 -14.75
N ARG A 258 18.57 -14.86 -14.50
CA ARG A 258 17.68 -13.87 -15.13
C ARG A 258 16.74 -13.23 -14.12
N THR A 259 16.34 -12.00 -14.39
CA THR A 259 15.24 -11.34 -13.69
C THR A 259 13.95 -12.18 -13.84
N LEU A 260 13.25 -12.43 -12.74
CA LEU A 260 11.98 -13.13 -12.73
C LEU A 260 10.84 -12.11 -12.73
N VAL A 261 9.91 -12.26 -13.66
CA VAL A 261 8.65 -11.51 -13.72
C VAL A 261 7.49 -12.48 -13.53
N VAL A 262 6.67 -12.22 -12.53
CA VAL A 262 5.45 -12.98 -12.24
C VAL A 262 4.25 -12.10 -12.50
N GLU A 263 3.49 -12.41 -13.54
CA GLU A 263 2.21 -11.78 -13.82
C GLU A 263 1.12 -12.50 -13.05
N ILE A 264 0.49 -11.79 -12.12
CA ILE A 264 -0.53 -12.32 -11.22
C ILE A 264 -1.87 -11.70 -11.65
N VAL A 265 -2.66 -12.48 -12.37
CA VAL A 265 -3.95 -12.03 -12.90
C VAL A 265 -5.02 -12.18 -11.85
N VAL A 266 -5.51 -11.08 -11.35
CA VAL A 266 -6.61 -11.00 -10.36
C VAL A 266 -7.80 -10.27 -11.00
N ASN A 267 -9.01 -10.48 -10.47
CA ASN A 267 -10.15 -9.69 -10.91
C ASN A 267 -10.46 -8.54 -9.93
N SER A 268 -11.12 -7.52 -10.44
CA SER A 268 -11.42 -6.32 -9.66
C SER A 268 -12.45 -6.57 -8.56
N GLU A 269 -13.36 -7.53 -8.72
CA GLU A 269 -14.35 -7.90 -7.70
C GLU A 269 -13.67 -8.55 -6.49
N ASN A 270 -12.66 -9.38 -6.71
CA ASN A 270 -11.86 -9.97 -5.64
C ASN A 270 -11.03 -8.91 -4.90
N GLU A 271 -10.48 -7.93 -5.61
CA GLU A 271 -9.79 -6.80 -5.00
C GLU A 271 -10.73 -5.99 -4.09
N ASP A 272 -11.93 -5.63 -4.58
CA ASP A 272 -12.96 -4.94 -3.80
C ASP A 272 -13.40 -5.76 -2.59
N ALA A 273 -13.66 -7.05 -2.78
CA ALA A 273 -14.06 -7.94 -1.70
C ALA A 273 -12.98 -8.04 -0.60
N ALA A 274 -11.71 -8.15 -0.98
CA ALA A 274 -10.60 -8.21 -0.04
C ALA A 274 -10.46 -6.90 0.75
N LEU A 275 -10.57 -5.74 0.09
CA LEU A 275 -10.52 -4.43 0.76
C LEU A 275 -11.70 -4.23 1.72
N ASN A 276 -12.90 -4.67 1.34
CA ASN A 276 -14.06 -4.59 2.21
C ASN A 276 -13.92 -5.52 3.44
N LEU A 277 -13.39 -6.72 3.25
CA LEU A 277 -13.12 -7.66 4.34
C LEU A 277 -12.13 -7.08 5.33
N ILE A 278 -10.97 -6.59 4.87
CA ILE A 278 -9.96 -6.02 5.77
C ILE A 278 -10.45 -4.74 6.45
N GLY A 279 -11.20 -3.90 5.72
CA GLY A 279 -11.84 -2.70 6.28
C GLY A 279 -12.85 -3.03 7.38
N SER A 280 -13.54 -4.17 7.29
CA SER A 280 -14.53 -4.57 8.30
C SER A 280 -13.90 -5.01 9.63
N ILE A 281 -12.66 -5.51 9.62
CA ILE A 281 -11.95 -5.92 10.84
C ILE A 281 -11.66 -4.73 11.75
N MET A 282 -11.43 -3.56 11.15
CA MET A 282 -11.07 -2.32 11.83
C MET A 282 -12.30 -1.57 12.38
N VAL A 283 -13.51 -2.02 12.08
CA VAL A 283 -14.72 -1.34 12.51
C VAL A 283 -15.28 -2.02 13.76
N ASP A 284 -15.27 -1.29 14.88
CA ASP A 284 -15.94 -1.68 16.10
C ASP A 284 -17.43 -1.95 15.80
N GLU A 285 -17.96 -3.12 16.21
CA GLU A 285 -19.36 -3.52 16.01
C GLU A 285 -20.36 -2.46 16.51
N SER A 286 -20.00 -1.73 17.56
CA SER A 286 -20.79 -0.61 18.07
C SER A 286 -20.91 0.54 17.05
N ASN A 287 -19.91 0.75 16.21
CA ASN A 287 -19.93 1.76 15.16
C ASN A 287 -20.71 1.29 13.93
N VAL A 288 -20.71 0.01 13.62
CA VAL A 288 -21.55 -0.58 12.55
C VAL A 288 -23.02 -0.42 12.91
N ALA A 289 -23.39 -0.79 14.14
CA ALA A 289 -24.76 -0.62 14.63
C ALA A 289 -25.20 0.85 14.60
N LYS A 290 -24.35 1.77 15.05
CA LYS A 290 -24.60 3.23 14.99
C LYS A 290 -24.72 3.73 13.55
N ALA A 291 -23.92 3.24 12.62
CA ALA A 291 -24.00 3.61 11.20
C ALA A 291 -25.27 3.07 10.55
N ALA A 292 -25.66 1.84 10.84
CA ALA A 292 -26.91 1.23 10.38
C ALA A 292 -28.13 2.01 10.91
N ILE A 293 -28.12 2.35 12.18
CA ILE A 293 -29.18 3.18 12.81
C ILE A 293 -29.24 4.57 12.17
N LYS A 294 -28.08 5.22 11.93
CA LYS A 294 -28.03 6.52 11.24
C LYS A 294 -28.57 6.44 9.82
N LYS A 295 -28.29 5.36 9.10
CA LYS A 295 -28.79 5.13 7.73
C LYS A 295 -30.30 4.90 7.73
N ALA A 296 -30.83 4.14 8.69
CA ALA A 296 -32.26 3.85 8.82
C ALA A 296 -33.10 5.09 9.23
N ILE A 297 -32.57 5.92 10.13
CA ILE A 297 -33.26 7.08 10.68
C ILE A 297 -33.18 8.32 9.74
N GLY A 298 -32.15 8.37 8.87
CA GLY A 298 -31.90 9.48 7.95
C GLY A 298 -31.54 10.80 8.65
N LYS A 299 -31.10 11.80 7.85
CA LYS A 299 -30.65 13.11 8.39
C LYS A 299 -31.73 13.83 9.25
N LYS A 300 -33.00 13.72 8.87
CA LYS A 300 -34.08 14.37 9.60
C LYS A 300 -34.32 13.77 11.00
N GLY A 301 -34.25 12.43 11.09
CA GLY A 301 -34.42 11.75 12.37
C GLY A 301 -33.23 11.98 13.33
N ILE A 302 -32.01 12.04 12.78
CA ILE A 302 -30.81 12.34 13.58
C ILE A 302 -30.92 13.74 14.21
N ASN A 303 -31.36 14.73 13.44
CA ASN A 303 -31.55 16.10 13.95
C ASN A 303 -32.65 16.18 15.02
N ALA A 304 -33.73 15.40 14.87
CA ALA A 304 -34.77 15.32 15.89
C ALA A 304 -34.24 14.73 17.21
N ILE A 305 -33.47 13.64 17.14
CA ILE A 305 -32.85 13.01 18.32
C ILE A 305 -31.87 13.97 19.00
N LYS A 306 -30.99 14.65 18.23
CA LYS A 306 -30.07 15.66 18.80
C LYS A 306 -30.80 16.77 19.52
N LYS A 307 -31.90 17.25 18.97
CA LYS A 307 -32.73 18.28 19.58
C LYS A 307 -33.41 17.80 20.86
N MET A 308 -33.82 16.52 20.94
CA MET A 308 -34.36 15.91 22.16
C MET A 308 -33.31 15.69 23.25
N MET A 309 -32.05 15.46 22.85
CA MET A 309 -30.94 15.24 23.79
C MET A 309 -30.18 16.52 24.21
N GLY A 310 -30.69 17.71 23.82
CA GLY A 310 -30.12 18.99 24.21
C GLY A 310 -28.76 19.30 23.57
N ARG A 311 -28.49 18.70 22.40
CA ARG A 311 -27.25 18.91 21.62
C ARG A 311 -27.54 19.52 20.26
#